data_b44bac12672b7bca4848767461ceac5a
#
_entry.id   b44bac12672b7bca4848767461ceac5a
#
_cell.length_a   1.000
_cell.length_b   1.000
_cell.length_c   1.000
_cell.angle_alpha   90.00
_cell.angle_beta   90.00
_cell.angle_gamma   90.00
#
_symmetry.space_group_name_H-M   'P 1'
#
loop_
_entity.id
_entity.type
_entity.pdbx_description
1 polymer ?
#
loop_
_entity_poly.entity_id
_entity_poly.type
_entity_poly.pdbx_seq_one_letter_code
_entity_poly.pdbx_strand_id
1 'polypeptide(L)'
;MSRRIITTENLEEDIKIENNLRPQLLDDYIGQEKIKEMLKIYIAAAKDRGDALDHVLFYGPPGLGKTTLAGIIANEMHVNVKITSGPAIEKPGEMAAILNNLQEKDVLFVDEIHRLNRQVEEVLYPAMEDYAIDIMIGKGASARSIRLDLPKFTLVGATTRAGMLTAPLRDRFGVVNRMEYYTIEELKTIILRSAKVLDVGIDERGADALARRSRGTPRLANRLLKRVRDFAQVKYDGYITEEVSNYALDLLDVDKEGLDQTDRDLLFTVIEKFGGGPVGLDTLSASIGEDAGTIEDVYEPYLLKNGFIQRTPRGRVVTEKAYGHLGISYENDEK
;
A
#
# COMPACT_ATOMS: atom_id res chain seq x y z
N MET A 1 -4.73 -12.82 23.12
CA MET A 1 -4.13 -12.68 21.77
C MET A 1 -3.96 -11.19 21.52
N SER A 2 -2.74 -10.68 21.54
CA SER A 2 -2.45 -9.26 21.20
C SER A 2 -2.80 -9.05 19.73
N ARG A 3 -3.75 -8.14 19.43
CA ARG A 3 -4.08 -7.76 18.04
C ARG A 3 -2.88 -7.00 17.47
N ARG A 4 -2.26 -7.53 16.43
CA ARG A 4 -1.13 -6.89 15.73
C ARG A 4 -1.55 -5.51 15.22
N ILE A 5 -0.78 -4.49 15.52
CA ILE A 5 -1.05 -3.11 15.11
C ILE A 5 -0.60 -2.88 13.67
N ILE A 6 0.42 -3.59 13.23
CA ILE A 6 1.00 -3.51 11.88
C ILE A 6 0.59 -4.74 11.05
N THR A 7 -0.70 -5.07 10.98
CA THR A 7 -1.18 -6.10 10.06
C THR A 7 -1.79 -5.48 8.81
N THR A 8 -1.74 -6.22 7.71
CA THR A 8 -2.43 -5.86 6.47
C THR A 8 -3.90 -6.27 6.46
N GLU A 9 -4.37 -7.03 7.47
CA GLU A 9 -5.77 -7.45 7.57
C GLU A 9 -6.67 -6.27 7.94
N ASN A 10 -7.67 -6.02 7.10
CA ASN A 10 -8.68 -5.00 7.32
C ASN A 10 -9.87 -5.60 8.06
N LEU A 11 -10.21 -5.04 9.21
CA LEU A 11 -11.50 -5.29 9.84
C LEU A 11 -12.58 -4.46 9.12
N GLU A 12 -13.80 -4.96 8.97
CA GLU A 12 -14.89 -4.27 8.25
C GLU A 12 -15.18 -2.86 8.77
N GLU A 13 -15.05 -2.65 10.08
CA GLU A 13 -15.20 -1.33 10.70
C GLU A 13 -14.05 -0.38 10.33
N ASP A 14 -12.83 -0.89 10.23
CA ASP A 14 -11.66 -0.11 9.81
C ASP A 14 -11.80 0.35 8.36
N ILE A 15 -12.39 -0.48 7.49
CA ILE A 15 -12.63 -0.14 6.08
C ILE A 15 -13.60 1.04 5.94
N LYS A 16 -14.71 1.05 6.70
CA LYS A 16 -15.70 2.15 6.65
C LYS A 16 -15.09 3.47 7.12
N ILE A 17 -14.34 3.43 8.20
CA ILE A 17 -13.71 4.63 8.76
C ILE A 17 -12.55 5.10 7.85
N GLU A 18 -11.76 4.17 7.28
CA GLU A 18 -10.72 4.52 6.30
C GLU A 18 -11.30 5.21 5.07
N ASN A 19 -12.47 4.78 4.58
CA ASN A 19 -13.13 5.42 3.45
C ASN A 19 -13.52 6.87 3.76
N ASN A 20 -13.97 7.16 4.98
CA ASN A 20 -14.31 8.53 5.40
C ASN A 20 -13.08 9.44 5.55
N LEU A 21 -11.92 8.87 5.85
CA LEU A 21 -10.66 9.61 5.98
C LEU A 21 -9.96 9.86 4.64
N ARG A 22 -10.37 9.16 3.57
CA ARG A 22 -9.74 9.31 2.26
C ARG A 22 -10.09 10.64 1.60
N PRO A 23 -9.09 11.39 1.08
CA PRO A 23 -9.37 12.55 0.25
C PRO A 23 -10.13 12.13 -1.02
N GLN A 24 -11.03 12.99 -1.47
CA GLN A 24 -11.89 12.74 -2.62
C GLN A 24 -11.38 13.46 -3.89
N LEU A 25 -10.59 14.51 -3.75
CA LEU A 25 -10.05 15.32 -4.83
C LEU A 25 -8.53 15.40 -4.74
N LEU A 26 -7.86 15.70 -5.87
CA LEU A 26 -6.41 15.87 -5.92
C LEU A 26 -5.92 17.02 -5.03
N ASP A 27 -6.71 18.07 -4.89
CA ASP A 27 -6.33 19.22 -4.06
C ASP A 27 -6.32 18.89 -2.56
N ASP A 28 -7.15 17.93 -2.14
CA ASP A 28 -7.18 17.43 -0.74
C ASP A 28 -6.10 16.38 -0.46
N TYR A 29 -5.46 15.87 -1.50
CA TYR A 29 -4.46 14.81 -1.36
C TYR A 29 -3.11 15.41 -0.97
N ILE A 30 -2.62 15.02 0.21
CA ILE A 30 -1.36 15.48 0.78
C ILE A 30 -0.22 14.59 0.31
N GLY A 31 0.92 15.20 -0.06
CA GLY A 31 2.12 14.50 -0.52
C GLY A 31 2.05 14.03 -1.97
N GLN A 32 3.08 13.30 -2.41
CA GLN A 32 3.24 12.78 -3.78
C GLN A 32 3.13 13.89 -4.84
N GLU A 33 3.70 15.08 -4.60
CA GLU A 33 3.47 16.30 -5.39
C GLU A 33 3.71 16.10 -6.89
N LYS A 34 4.76 15.38 -7.26
CA LYS A 34 5.06 15.08 -8.67
C LYS A 34 3.95 14.26 -9.33
N ILE A 35 3.42 13.27 -8.63
CA ILE A 35 2.33 12.42 -9.14
C ILE A 35 1.06 13.24 -9.28
N LYS A 36 0.75 14.09 -8.29
CA LYS A 36 -0.41 15.00 -8.33
C LYS A 36 -0.35 15.94 -9.52
N GLU A 37 0.79 16.59 -9.73
CA GLU A 37 0.97 17.52 -10.86
C GLU A 37 0.76 16.83 -12.20
N MET A 38 1.38 15.63 -12.38
CA MET A 38 1.20 14.85 -13.60
C MET A 38 -0.25 14.42 -13.81
N LEU A 39 -0.93 13.92 -12.76
CA LEU A 39 -2.33 13.52 -12.84
C LEU A 39 -3.24 14.69 -13.16
N LYS A 40 -3.02 15.88 -12.59
CA LYS A 40 -3.79 17.10 -12.94
C LYS A 40 -3.73 17.40 -14.44
N ILE A 41 -2.51 17.33 -15.01
CA ILE A 41 -2.31 17.58 -16.45
C ILE A 41 -3.01 16.51 -17.29
N TYR A 42 -2.84 15.22 -16.99
CA TYR A 42 -3.41 14.14 -17.78
C TYR A 42 -4.94 14.11 -17.70
N ILE A 43 -5.51 14.32 -16.51
CA ILE A 43 -6.95 14.39 -16.30
C ILE A 43 -7.55 15.58 -17.05
N ALA A 44 -6.94 16.76 -16.95
CA ALA A 44 -7.40 17.94 -17.69
C ALA A 44 -7.40 17.71 -19.21
N ALA A 45 -6.30 17.15 -19.74
CA ALA A 45 -6.19 16.84 -21.15
C ALA A 45 -7.19 15.76 -21.62
N ALA A 46 -7.44 14.71 -20.82
CA ALA A 46 -8.44 13.69 -21.13
C ALA A 46 -9.87 14.30 -21.16
N LYS A 47 -10.20 15.15 -20.17
CA LYS A 47 -11.49 15.87 -20.12
C LYS A 47 -11.68 16.76 -21.34
N ASP A 48 -10.67 17.52 -21.74
CA ASP A 48 -10.71 18.43 -22.90
C ASP A 48 -10.97 17.67 -24.21
N ARG A 49 -10.34 16.52 -24.39
CA ARG A 49 -10.59 15.65 -25.56
C ARG A 49 -11.88 14.85 -25.46
N GLY A 50 -12.51 14.79 -24.30
CA GLY A 50 -13.67 13.94 -24.05
C GLY A 50 -13.37 12.43 -24.06
N ASP A 51 -12.11 12.04 -23.79
CA ASP A 51 -11.62 10.65 -23.79
C ASP A 51 -11.51 10.06 -22.37
N ALA A 52 -11.33 8.73 -22.28
CA ALA A 52 -10.85 8.08 -21.08
C ALA A 52 -9.40 8.51 -20.77
N LEU A 53 -9.00 8.45 -19.50
CA LEU A 53 -7.60 8.63 -19.12
C LEU A 53 -6.79 7.41 -19.59
N ASP A 54 -5.53 7.61 -19.93
CA ASP A 54 -4.60 6.52 -20.18
C ASP A 54 -4.50 5.57 -18.99
N HIS A 55 -4.16 4.31 -19.22
CA HIS A 55 -3.98 3.32 -18.14
C HIS A 55 -2.83 3.71 -17.22
N VAL A 56 -3.07 3.63 -15.90
CA VAL A 56 -2.15 4.09 -14.86
C VAL A 56 -1.68 2.94 -13.99
N LEU A 57 -0.37 2.86 -13.75
CA LEU A 57 0.22 1.94 -12.79
C LEU A 57 0.81 2.70 -11.60
N PHE A 58 0.35 2.38 -10.40
CA PHE A 58 0.97 2.83 -9.14
C PHE A 58 1.73 1.68 -8.51
N TYR A 59 3.00 1.89 -8.19
CA TYR A 59 3.79 0.89 -7.49
C TYR A 59 4.56 1.48 -6.32
N GLY A 60 4.82 0.65 -5.32
CA GLY A 60 5.53 1.04 -4.10
C GLY A 60 4.98 0.33 -2.86
N PRO A 61 5.57 0.57 -1.69
CA PRO A 61 5.19 -0.05 -0.43
C PRO A 61 3.69 0.01 -0.14
N PRO A 62 3.16 -0.89 0.71
CA PRO A 62 1.76 -0.85 1.09
C PRO A 62 1.44 0.40 1.94
N GLY A 63 0.19 0.83 1.94
CA GLY A 63 -0.29 1.92 2.81
C GLY A 63 0.00 3.34 2.34
N LEU A 64 0.52 3.54 1.11
CA LEU A 64 0.87 4.86 0.56
C LEU A 64 -0.28 5.57 -0.16
N GLY A 65 -1.46 4.95 -0.30
CA GLY A 65 -2.63 5.60 -0.90
C GLY A 65 -2.90 5.26 -2.37
N LYS A 66 -2.38 4.13 -2.91
CA LYS A 66 -2.63 3.69 -4.29
C LYS A 66 -4.13 3.59 -4.62
N THR A 67 -4.91 2.95 -3.77
CA THR A 67 -6.38 2.84 -3.90
C THR A 67 -7.07 4.20 -3.79
N THR A 68 -6.56 5.10 -2.96
CA THR A 68 -7.08 6.45 -2.79
C THR A 68 -6.92 7.25 -4.08
N LEU A 69 -5.75 7.19 -4.72
CA LEU A 69 -5.52 7.87 -6.00
C LEU A 69 -6.43 7.35 -7.12
N ALA A 70 -6.71 6.04 -7.14
CA ALA A 70 -7.66 5.49 -8.11
C ALA A 70 -9.09 6.07 -7.91
N GLY A 71 -9.54 6.19 -6.68
CA GLY A 71 -10.82 6.84 -6.35
C GLY A 71 -10.84 8.32 -6.74
N ILE A 72 -9.74 9.03 -6.45
CA ILE A 72 -9.59 10.44 -6.84
C ILE A 72 -9.63 10.61 -8.35
N ILE A 73 -8.94 9.76 -9.13
CA ILE A 73 -9.00 9.81 -10.60
C ILE A 73 -10.44 9.69 -11.08
N ALA A 74 -11.21 8.73 -10.55
CA ALA A 74 -12.61 8.56 -10.94
C ALA A 74 -13.46 9.78 -10.58
N ASN A 75 -13.29 10.33 -9.38
CA ASN A 75 -14.00 11.53 -8.93
C ASN A 75 -13.66 12.75 -9.81
N GLU A 76 -12.38 12.97 -10.08
CA GLU A 76 -11.93 14.06 -10.96
C GLU A 76 -12.44 13.89 -12.39
N MET A 77 -12.52 12.68 -12.90
CA MET A 77 -13.07 12.38 -14.23
C MET A 77 -14.61 12.36 -14.25
N HIS A 78 -15.29 12.42 -13.10
CA HIS A 78 -16.73 12.29 -12.92
C HIS A 78 -17.31 10.97 -13.47
N VAL A 79 -16.62 9.86 -13.19
CA VAL A 79 -16.98 8.51 -13.63
C VAL A 79 -17.02 7.55 -12.43
N ASN A 80 -17.52 6.33 -12.64
CA ASN A 80 -17.53 5.32 -11.59
C ASN A 80 -16.15 4.66 -11.45
N VAL A 81 -15.87 4.19 -10.23
CA VAL A 81 -14.73 3.32 -9.97
C VAL A 81 -15.20 1.91 -9.59
N LYS A 82 -14.68 0.90 -10.28
CA LYS A 82 -14.85 -0.50 -9.92
C LYS A 82 -13.55 -1.01 -9.30
N ILE A 83 -13.64 -1.53 -8.08
CA ILE A 83 -12.48 -1.95 -7.30
C ILE A 83 -12.46 -3.48 -7.22
N THR A 84 -11.32 -4.07 -7.56
CA THR A 84 -11.04 -5.49 -7.42
C THR A 84 -9.56 -5.71 -7.05
N SER A 85 -9.15 -6.96 -6.94
CA SER A 85 -7.75 -7.32 -6.67
C SER A 85 -7.31 -8.51 -7.50
N GLY A 86 -6.00 -8.62 -7.77
CA GLY A 86 -5.44 -9.74 -8.50
C GLY A 86 -5.83 -11.11 -7.92
N PRO A 87 -5.69 -11.33 -6.60
CA PRO A 87 -6.10 -12.59 -5.97
C PRO A 87 -7.59 -12.92 -6.06
N ALA A 88 -8.45 -11.91 -6.22
CA ALA A 88 -9.89 -12.11 -6.33
C ALA A 88 -10.36 -12.58 -7.72
N ILE A 89 -9.46 -12.56 -8.72
CA ILE A 89 -9.75 -12.91 -10.10
C ILE A 89 -8.98 -14.18 -10.46
N GLU A 90 -9.66 -15.31 -10.40
CA GLU A 90 -9.02 -16.62 -10.65
C GLU A 90 -9.13 -17.05 -12.12
N LYS A 91 -10.18 -16.63 -12.83
CA LYS A 91 -10.52 -17.11 -14.16
C LYS A 91 -10.65 -15.99 -15.19
N PRO A 92 -10.25 -16.23 -16.45
CA PRO A 92 -10.40 -15.27 -17.54
C PRO A 92 -11.85 -14.77 -17.70
N GLY A 93 -12.84 -15.62 -17.51
CA GLY A 93 -14.27 -15.26 -17.62
C GLY A 93 -14.73 -14.26 -16.55
N GLU A 94 -14.11 -14.25 -15.36
CA GLU A 94 -14.40 -13.29 -14.31
C GLU A 94 -13.89 -11.89 -14.70
N MET A 95 -12.67 -11.83 -15.24
CA MET A 95 -12.12 -10.57 -15.78
C MET A 95 -12.99 -10.06 -16.95
N ALA A 96 -13.34 -10.94 -17.88
CA ALA A 96 -14.21 -10.58 -19.01
C ALA A 96 -15.57 -10.03 -18.54
N ALA A 97 -16.18 -10.65 -17.51
CA ALA A 97 -17.41 -10.16 -16.92
C ALA A 97 -17.27 -8.80 -16.24
N ILE A 98 -16.15 -8.55 -15.56
CA ILE A 98 -15.86 -7.24 -14.97
C ILE A 98 -15.75 -6.18 -16.05
N LEU A 99 -14.98 -6.44 -17.11
CA LEU A 99 -14.75 -5.51 -18.22
C LEU A 99 -16.05 -5.20 -18.99
N ASN A 100 -16.85 -6.21 -19.27
CA ASN A 100 -18.13 -6.04 -19.99
C ASN A 100 -19.18 -5.26 -19.19
N ASN A 101 -19.03 -5.14 -17.87
CA ASN A 101 -19.93 -4.36 -17.01
C ASN A 101 -19.43 -2.93 -16.74
N LEU A 102 -18.36 -2.47 -17.39
CA LEU A 102 -17.89 -1.10 -17.32
C LEU A 102 -18.74 -0.21 -18.23
N GLN A 103 -18.87 1.05 -17.84
CA GLN A 103 -19.44 2.10 -18.67
C GLN A 103 -18.32 2.94 -19.31
N GLU A 104 -18.71 3.80 -20.24
CA GLU A 104 -17.77 4.67 -20.94
C GLU A 104 -16.95 5.52 -19.96
N LYS A 105 -15.62 5.46 -20.06
CA LYS A 105 -14.64 6.16 -19.24
C LYS A 105 -14.53 5.69 -17.78
N ASP A 106 -15.26 4.66 -17.36
CA ASP A 106 -15.14 4.11 -16.01
C ASP A 106 -13.69 3.77 -15.65
N VAL A 107 -13.40 3.82 -14.36
CA VAL A 107 -12.10 3.40 -13.80
C VAL A 107 -12.24 1.99 -13.25
N LEU A 108 -11.42 1.07 -13.75
CA LEU A 108 -11.21 -0.25 -13.15
C LEU A 108 -9.93 -0.22 -12.32
N PHE A 109 -10.05 -0.35 -11.01
CA PHE A 109 -8.90 -0.47 -10.11
C PHE A 109 -8.64 -1.94 -9.77
N VAL A 110 -7.40 -2.41 -10.02
CA VAL A 110 -6.93 -3.75 -9.68
C VAL A 110 -5.77 -3.65 -8.70
N ASP A 111 -6.04 -3.95 -7.43
CA ASP A 111 -4.99 -4.02 -6.41
C ASP A 111 -4.19 -5.31 -6.53
N GLU A 112 -2.92 -5.29 -6.12
CA GLU A 112 -1.99 -6.43 -6.23
C GLU A 112 -2.02 -7.08 -7.63
N ILE A 113 -2.04 -6.24 -8.68
CA ILE A 113 -2.20 -6.68 -10.08
C ILE A 113 -1.12 -7.70 -10.52
N HIS A 114 0.05 -7.71 -9.89
CA HIS A 114 1.11 -8.70 -10.13
C HIS A 114 0.72 -10.12 -9.72
N ARG A 115 -0.39 -10.30 -8.99
CA ARG A 115 -0.92 -11.60 -8.57
C ARG A 115 -1.97 -12.17 -9.52
N LEU A 116 -2.27 -11.48 -10.60
CA LEU A 116 -3.09 -12.05 -11.68
C LEU A 116 -2.36 -13.26 -12.28
N ASN A 117 -3.09 -14.33 -12.54
CA ASN A 117 -2.52 -15.43 -13.30
C ASN A 117 -2.42 -15.06 -14.79
N ARG A 118 -1.53 -15.74 -15.52
CA ARG A 118 -1.23 -15.44 -16.90
C ARG A 118 -2.45 -15.46 -17.84
N GLN A 119 -3.38 -16.37 -17.60
CA GLN A 119 -4.58 -16.49 -18.44
C GLN A 119 -5.51 -15.29 -18.27
N VAL A 120 -5.58 -14.71 -17.08
CA VAL A 120 -6.33 -13.48 -16.80
C VAL A 120 -5.61 -12.26 -17.39
N GLU A 121 -4.28 -12.19 -17.30
CA GLU A 121 -3.51 -11.13 -17.95
C GLU A 121 -3.73 -11.11 -19.48
N GLU A 122 -3.80 -12.27 -20.11
CA GLU A 122 -4.03 -12.40 -21.57
C GLU A 122 -5.38 -11.81 -22.00
N VAL A 123 -6.39 -11.75 -21.13
CA VAL A 123 -7.66 -11.03 -21.39
C VAL A 123 -7.47 -9.52 -21.31
N LEU A 124 -6.59 -9.04 -20.44
CA LEU A 124 -6.34 -7.60 -20.29
C LEU A 124 -5.60 -7.00 -21.48
N TYR A 125 -4.76 -7.74 -22.17
CA TYR A 125 -3.96 -7.18 -23.25
C TYR A 125 -4.79 -6.53 -24.37
N PRO A 126 -5.72 -7.25 -25.04
CA PRO A 126 -6.58 -6.65 -26.04
C PRO A 126 -7.58 -5.64 -25.44
N ALA A 127 -7.99 -5.86 -24.17
CA ALA A 127 -8.88 -4.92 -23.50
C ALA A 127 -8.22 -3.54 -23.29
N MET A 128 -6.91 -3.50 -22.99
CA MET A 128 -6.15 -2.26 -22.79
C MET A 128 -5.76 -1.59 -24.11
N GLU A 129 -5.42 -2.36 -25.15
CA GLU A 129 -4.94 -1.80 -26.42
C GLU A 129 -6.09 -1.42 -27.35
N ASP A 130 -7.03 -2.36 -27.52
CA ASP A 130 -8.07 -2.27 -28.55
C ASP A 130 -9.48 -2.00 -27.97
N TYR A 131 -9.62 -1.96 -26.65
CA TYR A 131 -10.92 -1.93 -25.98
C TYR A 131 -11.84 -3.07 -26.45
N ALA A 132 -11.32 -4.27 -26.52
CA ALA A 132 -12.04 -5.47 -26.95
C ALA A 132 -11.54 -6.70 -26.19
N ILE A 133 -12.39 -7.72 -26.10
CA ILE A 133 -12.02 -9.05 -25.56
C ILE A 133 -12.42 -10.14 -26.55
N ASP A 134 -11.61 -11.20 -26.59
CA ASP A 134 -11.87 -12.37 -27.39
C ASP A 134 -12.43 -13.49 -26.50
N ILE A 135 -13.66 -13.91 -26.76
CA ILE A 135 -14.35 -14.96 -25.99
C ILE A 135 -14.47 -16.22 -26.85
N MET A 136 -14.00 -17.36 -26.33
CA MET A 136 -14.17 -18.64 -26.96
C MET A 136 -15.55 -19.22 -26.65
N ILE A 137 -16.37 -19.43 -27.68
CA ILE A 137 -17.70 -20.06 -27.58
C ILE A 137 -17.66 -21.44 -28.24
N GLY A 138 -18.21 -22.44 -27.55
CA GLY A 138 -18.21 -23.85 -27.99
C GLY A 138 -17.08 -24.66 -27.41
N LYS A 139 -17.02 -25.95 -27.78
CA LYS A 139 -15.98 -26.90 -27.32
C LYS A 139 -15.41 -27.70 -28.51
N GLY A 140 -14.14 -28.05 -28.41
CA GLY A 140 -13.47 -28.88 -29.42
C GLY A 140 -13.41 -28.21 -30.79
N ALA A 141 -13.60 -28.95 -31.87
CA ALA A 141 -13.48 -28.46 -33.25
C ALA A 141 -14.53 -27.43 -33.66
N SER A 142 -15.60 -27.27 -32.88
CA SER A 142 -16.64 -26.25 -33.11
C SER A 142 -16.42 -24.94 -32.31
N ALA A 143 -15.33 -24.85 -31.56
CA ALA A 143 -15.01 -23.63 -30.81
C ALA A 143 -14.75 -22.46 -31.79
N ARG A 144 -15.38 -21.32 -31.52
CA ARG A 144 -15.18 -20.07 -32.29
C ARG A 144 -14.82 -18.94 -31.34
N SER A 145 -13.86 -18.10 -31.76
CA SER A 145 -13.59 -16.85 -31.07
C SER A 145 -14.61 -15.79 -31.52
N ILE A 146 -15.20 -15.12 -30.57
CA ILE A 146 -16.05 -13.93 -30.81
C ILE A 146 -15.35 -12.76 -30.13
N ARG A 147 -15.09 -11.71 -30.90
CA ARG A 147 -14.58 -10.44 -30.39
C ARG A 147 -15.74 -9.57 -29.91
N LEU A 148 -15.69 -9.14 -28.66
CA LEU A 148 -16.63 -8.20 -28.07
C LEU A 148 -15.95 -6.87 -27.84
N ASP A 149 -16.53 -5.79 -28.38
CA ASP A 149 -16.06 -4.44 -28.11
C ASP A 149 -16.43 -4.02 -26.68
N LEU A 150 -15.54 -3.33 -26.04
CA LEU A 150 -15.71 -2.77 -24.71
C LEU A 150 -15.85 -1.23 -24.80
N PRO A 151 -16.56 -0.59 -23.85
CA PRO A 151 -16.46 0.84 -23.69
C PRO A 151 -15.01 1.24 -23.36
N LYS A 152 -14.59 2.43 -23.80
CA LYS A 152 -13.28 2.94 -23.39
C LYS A 152 -13.26 3.12 -21.88
N PHE A 153 -12.25 2.60 -21.22
CA PHE A 153 -12.10 2.64 -19.77
C PHE A 153 -10.65 2.94 -19.39
N THR A 154 -10.45 3.30 -18.14
CA THR A 154 -9.10 3.46 -17.55
C THR A 154 -8.81 2.31 -16.61
N LEU A 155 -7.77 1.52 -16.89
CA LEU A 155 -7.23 0.56 -15.92
C LEU A 155 -6.24 1.28 -14.99
N VAL A 156 -6.50 1.24 -13.69
CA VAL A 156 -5.55 1.66 -12.67
C VAL A 156 -5.03 0.42 -11.95
N GLY A 157 -3.81 0.03 -12.26
CA GLY A 157 -3.12 -1.08 -11.59
C GLY A 157 -2.37 -0.60 -10.34
N ALA A 158 -2.39 -1.40 -9.28
CA ALA A 158 -1.57 -1.17 -8.11
C ALA A 158 -0.75 -2.41 -7.76
N THR A 159 0.51 -2.21 -7.35
CA THR A 159 1.38 -3.31 -6.94
C THR A 159 2.41 -2.87 -5.90
N THR A 160 2.75 -3.77 -5.00
CA THR A 160 3.92 -3.64 -4.12
C THR A 160 5.20 -4.12 -4.80
N ARG A 161 5.08 -4.99 -5.81
CA ARG A 161 6.18 -5.72 -6.47
C ARG A 161 6.20 -5.48 -7.98
N ALA A 162 6.57 -4.27 -8.41
CA ALA A 162 6.60 -3.92 -9.84
C ALA A 162 7.47 -4.86 -10.70
N GLY A 163 8.53 -5.43 -10.12
CA GLY A 163 9.40 -6.38 -10.82
C GLY A 163 8.76 -7.75 -11.10
N MET A 164 7.61 -8.07 -10.48
CA MET A 164 6.86 -9.30 -10.74
C MET A 164 5.82 -9.15 -11.87
N LEU A 165 5.55 -7.92 -12.33
CA LEU A 165 4.70 -7.69 -13.49
C LEU A 165 5.38 -8.23 -14.74
N THR A 166 4.60 -8.91 -15.59
CA THR A 166 5.08 -9.30 -16.90
C THR A 166 5.37 -8.06 -17.75
N ALA A 167 6.41 -8.13 -18.59
CA ALA A 167 6.74 -7.02 -19.48
C ALA A 167 5.55 -6.63 -20.39
N PRO A 168 4.80 -7.59 -21.00
CA PRO A 168 3.63 -7.25 -21.80
C PRO A 168 2.55 -6.45 -21.07
N LEU A 169 2.28 -6.79 -19.81
CA LEU A 169 1.29 -6.03 -19.02
C LEU A 169 1.82 -4.65 -18.65
N ARG A 170 3.06 -4.58 -18.18
CA ARG A 170 3.66 -3.31 -17.75
C ARG A 170 3.74 -2.30 -18.89
N ASP A 171 4.12 -2.74 -20.11
CA ASP A 171 4.34 -1.86 -21.26
C ASP A 171 3.02 -1.27 -21.83
N ARG A 172 1.86 -1.77 -21.39
CA ARG A 172 0.53 -1.24 -21.72
C ARG A 172 0.04 -0.12 -20.81
N PHE A 173 0.76 0.16 -19.73
CA PHE A 173 0.47 1.33 -18.91
C PHE A 173 1.14 2.57 -19.48
N GLY A 174 0.34 3.55 -19.93
CA GLY A 174 0.85 4.84 -20.44
C GLY A 174 1.44 5.71 -19.33
N VAL A 175 1.00 5.52 -18.08
CA VAL A 175 1.42 6.30 -16.92
C VAL A 175 1.90 5.37 -15.81
N VAL A 176 3.20 5.39 -15.50
CA VAL A 176 3.80 4.54 -14.48
C VAL A 176 4.41 5.40 -13.38
N ASN A 177 3.88 5.28 -12.15
CA ASN A 177 4.27 6.12 -11.03
C ASN A 177 4.75 5.30 -9.84
N ARG A 178 5.96 5.61 -9.37
CA ARG A 178 6.47 5.10 -8.10
C ARG A 178 6.00 5.99 -6.96
N MET A 179 5.30 5.40 -5.99
CA MET A 179 4.92 6.09 -4.78
C MET A 179 6.04 6.03 -3.74
N GLU A 180 6.26 7.15 -3.09
CA GLU A 180 7.31 7.30 -2.09
C GLU A 180 6.72 7.36 -0.68
N TYR A 181 7.54 7.07 0.33
CA TYR A 181 7.16 7.28 1.71
C TYR A 181 6.96 8.76 1.99
N TYR A 182 5.98 9.05 2.83
CA TYR A 182 5.67 10.39 3.27
C TYR A 182 6.70 10.91 4.27
N THR A 183 6.91 12.21 4.25
CA THR A 183 7.70 12.91 5.27
C THR A 183 6.90 13.02 6.58
N ILE A 184 7.58 13.33 7.67
CA ILE A 184 6.94 13.52 8.98
C ILE A 184 5.94 14.68 8.91
N GLU A 185 6.27 15.78 8.22
CA GLU A 185 5.40 16.94 8.07
C GLU A 185 4.13 16.65 7.27
N GLU A 186 4.25 15.86 6.19
CA GLU A 186 3.09 15.41 5.41
C GLU A 186 2.19 14.50 6.26
N LEU A 187 2.77 13.56 7.02
CA LEU A 187 2.00 12.69 7.91
C LEU A 187 1.35 13.46 9.06
N LYS A 188 2.03 14.44 9.64
CA LYS A 188 1.47 15.34 10.66
C LYS A 188 0.25 16.07 10.10
N THR A 189 0.34 16.61 8.89
CA THR A 189 -0.77 17.25 8.19
C THR A 189 -1.94 16.30 7.95
N ILE A 190 -1.66 15.05 7.53
CA ILE A 190 -2.68 14.01 7.37
C ILE A 190 -3.35 13.67 8.70
N ILE A 191 -2.58 13.53 9.79
CA ILE A 191 -3.10 13.22 11.12
C ILE A 191 -4.02 14.34 11.62
N LEU A 192 -3.60 15.61 11.49
CA LEU A 192 -4.40 16.77 11.89
C LEU A 192 -5.71 16.85 11.10
N ARG A 193 -5.67 16.59 9.79
CA ARG A 193 -6.87 16.51 8.96
C ARG A 193 -7.77 15.34 9.39
N SER A 194 -7.20 14.17 9.59
CA SER A 194 -7.94 12.97 10.00
C SER A 194 -8.56 13.12 11.38
N ALA A 195 -7.89 13.79 12.32
CA ALA A 195 -8.43 14.11 13.65
C ALA A 195 -9.67 15.00 13.55
N LYS A 196 -9.67 16.00 12.67
CA LYS A 196 -10.87 16.84 12.40
C LYS A 196 -12.03 16.02 11.87
N VAL A 197 -11.78 15.09 10.93
CA VAL A 197 -12.84 14.22 10.38
C VAL A 197 -13.39 13.25 11.42
N LEU A 198 -12.56 12.82 12.37
CA LEU A 198 -12.93 11.93 13.47
C LEU A 198 -13.52 12.67 14.67
N ASP A 199 -13.61 14.00 14.62
CA ASP A 199 -14.03 14.86 15.72
C ASP A 199 -13.21 14.63 17.00
N VAL A 200 -11.87 14.60 16.85
CA VAL A 200 -10.92 14.38 17.95
C VAL A 200 -10.00 15.58 18.09
N GLY A 201 -9.90 16.11 19.30
CA GLY A 201 -8.95 17.16 19.63
C GLY A 201 -7.52 16.59 19.70
N ILE A 202 -6.59 17.24 19.01
CA ILE A 202 -5.17 16.87 19.02
C ILE A 202 -4.31 18.13 18.87
N ASP A 203 -3.20 18.23 19.62
CA ASP A 203 -2.24 19.30 19.44
C ASP A 203 -1.15 18.91 18.40
N GLU A 204 -0.38 19.89 18.00
CA GLU A 204 0.68 19.69 17.00
C GLU A 204 1.80 18.74 17.45
N ARG A 205 2.10 18.71 18.74
CA ARG A 205 3.13 17.83 19.30
C ARG A 205 2.64 16.39 19.38
N GLY A 206 1.37 16.18 19.73
CA GLY A 206 0.72 14.87 19.69
C GLY A 206 0.67 14.32 18.27
N ALA A 207 0.34 15.16 17.28
CA ALA A 207 0.35 14.78 15.88
C ALA A 207 1.78 14.46 15.37
N ASP A 208 2.80 15.21 15.79
CA ASP A 208 4.21 14.93 15.46
C ASP A 208 4.68 13.60 16.05
N ALA A 209 4.35 13.32 17.32
CA ALA A 209 4.68 12.05 17.97
C ALA A 209 4.09 10.84 17.23
N LEU A 210 2.85 10.94 16.75
CA LEU A 210 2.20 9.93 15.90
C LEU A 210 2.87 9.82 14.53
N ALA A 211 3.17 10.96 13.88
CA ALA A 211 3.76 11.00 12.55
C ALA A 211 5.13 10.29 12.51
N ARG A 212 5.99 10.54 13.50
CA ARG A 212 7.31 9.91 13.62
C ARG A 212 7.23 8.39 13.71
N ARG A 213 6.22 7.84 14.40
CA ARG A 213 6.04 6.40 14.58
C ARG A 213 5.20 5.75 13.48
N SER A 214 4.76 6.52 12.45
CA SER A 214 3.88 6.04 11.36
C SER A 214 4.61 5.44 10.15
N ARG A 215 5.91 5.21 10.24
CA ARG A 215 6.72 4.53 9.21
C ARG A 215 6.63 5.14 7.80
N GLY A 216 6.31 6.42 7.69
CA GLY A 216 6.16 7.08 6.40
C GLY A 216 4.89 6.68 5.64
N THR A 217 3.86 6.09 6.30
CA THR A 217 2.65 5.64 5.62
C THR A 217 1.37 6.24 6.22
N PRO A 218 0.50 6.86 5.42
CA PRO A 218 -0.78 7.41 5.86
C PRO A 218 -1.70 6.38 6.52
N ARG A 219 -1.67 5.13 6.06
CA ARG A 219 -2.49 4.06 6.61
C ARG A 219 -2.15 3.78 8.07
N LEU A 220 -0.85 3.68 8.39
CA LEU A 220 -0.42 3.47 9.77
C LEU A 220 -0.66 4.71 10.62
N ALA A 221 -0.43 5.91 10.08
CA ALA A 221 -0.73 7.17 10.76
C ALA A 221 -2.19 7.25 11.23
N ASN A 222 -3.14 6.96 10.33
CA ASN A 222 -4.56 6.94 10.64
C ASN A 222 -4.92 5.82 11.63
N ARG A 223 -4.28 4.65 11.53
CA ARG A 223 -4.50 3.54 12.47
C ARG A 223 -4.02 3.92 13.87
N LEU A 224 -2.82 4.49 14.00
CA LEU A 224 -2.30 4.94 15.29
C LEU A 224 -3.16 6.04 15.89
N LEU A 225 -3.60 7.02 15.09
CA LEU A 225 -4.51 8.07 15.54
C LEU A 225 -5.79 7.49 16.14
N LYS A 226 -6.43 6.52 15.48
CA LYS A 226 -7.63 5.87 16.02
C LYS A 226 -7.37 5.18 17.36
N ARG A 227 -6.24 4.48 17.49
CA ARG A 227 -5.90 3.81 18.74
C ARG A 227 -5.61 4.79 19.85
N VAL A 228 -4.82 5.83 19.58
CA VAL A 228 -4.52 6.88 20.58
C VAL A 228 -5.78 7.65 20.98
N ARG A 229 -6.71 7.90 20.05
CA ARG A 229 -8.03 8.43 20.37
C ARG A 229 -8.77 7.59 21.42
N ASP A 230 -8.79 6.26 21.24
CA ASP A 230 -9.47 5.36 22.17
C ASP A 230 -8.86 5.47 23.58
N PHE A 231 -7.52 5.58 23.68
CA PHE A 231 -6.84 5.85 24.95
C PHE A 231 -7.18 7.22 25.55
N ALA A 232 -7.18 8.26 24.72
CA ALA A 232 -7.51 9.61 25.14
C ALA A 232 -8.92 9.69 25.72
N GLN A 233 -9.89 9.03 25.07
CA GLN A 233 -11.30 9.01 25.51
C GLN A 233 -11.51 8.25 26.83
N VAL A 234 -10.76 7.17 27.07
CA VAL A 234 -10.98 6.30 28.24
C VAL A 234 -10.18 6.75 29.47
N LYS A 235 -8.95 7.23 29.27
CA LYS A 235 -8.04 7.54 30.38
C LYS A 235 -7.80 9.03 30.63
N TYR A 236 -8.19 9.88 29.68
CA TYR A 236 -7.98 11.31 29.71
C TYR A 236 -9.28 12.04 29.35
N ASP A 237 -9.21 13.30 29.04
CA ASP A 237 -10.34 14.18 28.69
C ASP A 237 -10.78 14.11 27.21
N GLY A 238 -10.24 13.15 26.44
CA GLY A 238 -10.52 12.99 25.01
C GLY A 238 -9.62 13.84 24.09
N TYR A 239 -8.68 14.62 24.68
CA TYR A 239 -7.74 15.43 23.92
C TYR A 239 -6.36 14.73 23.80
N ILE A 240 -5.79 14.71 22.60
CA ILE A 240 -4.52 14.03 22.31
C ILE A 240 -3.38 15.05 22.41
N THR A 241 -2.59 14.96 23.46
CA THR A 241 -1.32 15.68 23.63
C THR A 241 -0.14 14.78 23.28
N GLU A 242 1.07 15.36 23.26
CA GLU A 242 2.30 14.59 23.13
C GLU A 242 2.43 13.49 24.20
N GLU A 243 2.08 13.81 25.45
CA GLU A 243 2.11 12.88 26.59
C GLU A 243 1.15 11.70 26.36
N VAL A 244 -0.09 11.99 25.98
CA VAL A 244 -1.11 10.97 25.66
C VAL A 244 -0.67 10.11 24.50
N SER A 245 -0.11 10.72 23.44
CA SER A 245 0.41 10.01 22.28
C SER A 245 1.53 9.06 22.66
N ASN A 246 2.53 9.53 23.39
CA ASN A 246 3.67 8.70 23.80
C ASN A 246 3.24 7.55 24.71
N TYR A 247 2.41 7.84 25.74
CA TYR A 247 1.87 6.83 26.63
C TYR A 247 1.12 5.73 25.89
N ALA A 248 0.22 6.11 24.98
CA ALA A 248 -0.57 5.15 24.22
C ALA A 248 0.30 4.32 23.26
N LEU A 249 1.27 4.95 22.58
CA LEU A 249 2.17 4.27 21.64
C LEU A 249 3.11 3.30 22.36
N ASP A 250 3.57 3.64 23.57
CA ASP A 250 4.39 2.74 24.38
C ASP A 250 3.58 1.52 24.85
N LEU A 251 2.29 1.68 25.24
CA LEU A 251 1.37 0.57 25.52
C LEU A 251 1.02 -0.28 24.31
N LEU A 252 1.15 0.28 23.12
CA LEU A 252 0.96 -0.42 21.85
C LEU A 252 2.24 -1.08 21.34
N ASP A 253 3.31 -1.08 22.14
CA ASP A 253 4.63 -1.61 21.81
C ASP A 253 5.26 -1.01 20.53
N VAL A 254 4.88 0.24 20.18
CA VAL A 254 5.47 0.98 19.07
C VAL A 254 6.53 1.94 19.61
N ASP A 255 7.77 1.67 19.33
CA ASP A 255 8.89 2.47 19.83
C ASP A 255 9.09 3.81 19.08
N LYS A 256 10.11 4.58 19.49
CA LYS A 256 10.39 5.91 18.94
C LYS A 256 10.75 5.90 17.44
N GLU A 257 11.30 4.80 16.94
CA GLU A 257 11.62 4.59 15.52
C GLU A 257 10.44 3.96 14.76
N GLY A 258 9.28 3.76 15.41
CA GLY A 258 8.11 3.13 14.82
C GLY A 258 8.22 1.61 14.65
N LEU A 259 9.17 0.97 15.31
CA LEU A 259 9.28 -0.49 15.31
C LEU A 259 8.28 -1.09 16.29
N ASP A 260 7.59 -2.14 15.87
CA ASP A 260 6.74 -2.94 16.74
C ASP A 260 7.50 -4.15 17.32
N GLN A 261 6.80 -4.96 18.10
CA GLN A 261 7.40 -6.15 18.70
C GLN A 261 7.95 -7.12 17.65
N THR A 262 7.24 -7.32 16.54
CA THR A 262 7.69 -8.24 15.47
C THR A 262 8.96 -7.75 14.78
N ASP A 263 9.10 -6.44 14.55
CA ASP A 263 10.35 -5.88 14.03
C ASP A 263 11.52 -6.13 14.95
N ARG A 264 11.31 -5.86 16.25
CA ARG A 264 12.36 -6.08 17.25
C ARG A 264 12.71 -7.56 17.38
N ASP A 265 11.72 -8.45 17.37
CA ASP A 265 11.93 -9.91 17.39
C ASP A 265 12.70 -10.39 16.16
N LEU A 266 12.42 -9.79 14.98
CA LEU A 266 13.15 -10.07 13.75
C LEU A 266 14.62 -9.66 13.88
N LEU A 267 14.88 -8.41 14.27
CA LEU A 267 16.26 -7.92 14.47
C LEU A 267 17.00 -8.71 15.54
N PHE A 268 16.35 -8.94 16.69
CA PHE A 268 16.91 -9.70 17.81
C PHE A 268 17.24 -11.15 17.42
N THR A 269 16.34 -11.79 16.67
CA THR A 269 16.56 -13.16 16.17
C THR A 269 17.78 -13.24 15.24
N VAL A 270 17.95 -12.25 14.34
CA VAL A 270 19.12 -12.22 13.45
C VAL A 270 20.41 -12.02 14.25
N ILE A 271 20.39 -11.19 15.28
CA ILE A 271 21.55 -10.95 16.15
C ILE A 271 21.88 -12.21 16.98
N GLU A 272 20.92 -12.69 17.79
CA GLU A 272 21.15 -13.71 18.79
C GLU A 272 21.33 -15.12 18.20
N LYS A 273 20.52 -15.48 17.20
CA LYS A 273 20.55 -16.83 16.64
C LYS A 273 21.49 -16.98 15.46
N PHE A 274 21.78 -15.89 14.75
CA PHE A 274 22.55 -15.93 13.50
C PHE A 274 23.78 -15.01 13.51
N GLY A 275 24.19 -14.51 14.69
CA GLY A 275 25.40 -13.67 14.83
C GLY A 275 25.40 -12.41 13.95
N GLY A 276 24.22 -11.79 13.76
CA GLY A 276 24.07 -10.63 12.91
C GLY A 276 23.78 -10.93 11.42
N GLY A 277 23.81 -12.20 11.03
CA GLY A 277 23.56 -12.66 9.67
C GLY A 277 24.84 -13.05 8.91
N PRO A 278 24.74 -13.42 7.62
CA PRO A 278 23.54 -13.39 6.75
C PRO A 278 22.58 -14.55 7.00
N VAL A 279 21.27 -14.29 6.98
CA VAL A 279 20.21 -15.29 7.15
C VAL A 279 19.20 -15.24 6.00
N GLY A 280 18.81 -16.42 5.49
CA GLY A 280 17.80 -16.55 4.45
C GLY A 280 16.38 -16.22 4.94
N LEU A 281 15.50 -15.79 4.03
CA LEU A 281 14.12 -15.41 4.35
C LEU A 281 13.34 -16.55 5.01
N ASP A 282 13.39 -17.76 4.44
CA ASP A 282 12.64 -18.92 4.94
C ASP A 282 13.12 -19.35 6.34
N THR A 283 14.43 -19.28 6.58
CA THR A 283 15.01 -19.57 7.88
C THR A 283 14.57 -18.54 8.93
N LEU A 284 14.55 -17.26 8.56
CA LEU A 284 14.09 -16.19 9.44
C LEU A 284 12.61 -16.32 9.73
N SER A 285 11.79 -16.56 8.72
CA SER A 285 10.35 -16.83 8.79
C SER A 285 10.05 -17.97 9.80
N ALA A 286 10.69 -19.11 9.62
CA ALA A 286 10.54 -20.24 10.52
C ALA A 286 10.99 -19.92 11.96
N SER A 287 12.03 -19.07 12.13
CA SER A 287 12.60 -18.74 13.44
C SER A 287 11.73 -17.82 14.29
N ILE A 288 10.96 -16.92 13.66
CA ILE A 288 10.07 -15.97 14.34
C ILE A 288 8.60 -16.37 14.26
N GLY A 289 8.25 -17.40 13.46
CA GLY A 289 6.88 -17.86 13.27
C GLY A 289 6.00 -16.91 12.46
N GLU A 290 6.61 -16.14 11.54
CA GLU A 290 5.91 -15.21 10.64
C GLU A 290 5.98 -15.69 9.19
N ASP A 291 4.97 -15.38 8.37
CA ASP A 291 4.98 -15.71 6.94
C ASP A 291 6.09 -14.97 6.20
N ALA A 292 6.80 -15.69 5.32
CA ALA A 292 7.93 -15.14 4.56
C ALA A 292 7.53 -13.94 3.69
N GLY A 293 6.35 -14.00 3.06
CA GLY A 293 5.82 -12.89 2.27
C GLY A 293 5.49 -11.67 3.13
N THR A 294 4.97 -11.89 4.34
CA THR A 294 4.72 -10.82 5.31
C THR A 294 6.02 -10.14 5.75
N ILE A 295 7.07 -10.92 6.03
CA ILE A 295 8.38 -10.34 6.34
C ILE A 295 8.87 -9.48 5.17
N GLU A 296 8.84 -10.00 3.97
CA GLU A 296 9.36 -9.34 2.76
C GLU A 296 8.56 -8.10 2.35
N ASP A 297 7.23 -8.11 2.51
CA ASP A 297 6.36 -7.05 2.01
C ASP A 297 6.02 -5.98 3.06
N VAL A 298 6.04 -6.34 4.36
CA VAL A 298 5.58 -5.46 5.43
C VAL A 298 6.72 -4.95 6.32
N TYR A 299 7.61 -5.84 6.76
CA TYR A 299 8.65 -5.50 7.74
C TYR A 299 9.95 -5.03 7.05
N GLU A 300 10.49 -5.82 6.15
CA GLU A 300 11.77 -5.51 5.49
C GLU A 300 11.85 -4.14 4.80
N PRO A 301 10.82 -3.67 4.06
CA PRO A 301 10.95 -2.39 3.34
C PRO A 301 11.25 -1.21 4.27
N TYR A 302 10.65 -1.21 5.47
CA TYR A 302 10.90 -0.18 6.46
C TYR A 302 12.28 -0.34 7.12
N LEU A 303 12.64 -1.55 7.51
CA LEU A 303 13.93 -1.87 8.12
C LEU A 303 15.10 -1.58 7.19
N LEU A 304 14.96 -1.91 5.88
CA LEU A 304 15.94 -1.60 4.85
C LEU A 304 16.08 -0.09 4.63
N LYS A 305 14.95 0.63 4.47
CA LYS A 305 14.93 2.08 4.25
C LYS A 305 15.63 2.82 5.39
N ASN A 306 15.39 2.39 6.62
CA ASN A 306 15.95 3.05 7.80
C ASN A 306 17.31 2.50 8.21
N GLY A 307 17.87 1.58 7.43
CA GLY A 307 19.22 1.07 7.65
C GLY A 307 19.37 0.18 8.88
N PHE A 308 18.32 -0.51 9.32
CA PHE A 308 18.41 -1.53 10.37
C PHE A 308 18.92 -2.87 9.86
N ILE A 309 18.59 -3.19 8.60
CA ILE A 309 19.05 -4.38 7.91
C ILE A 309 19.61 -4.04 6.51
N GLN A 310 20.38 -4.96 5.95
CA GLN A 310 20.85 -4.93 4.57
C GLN A 310 20.55 -6.27 3.91
N ARG A 311 20.26 -6.25 2.60
CA ARG A 311 20.16 -7.46 1.77
C ARG A 311 21.50 -7.74 1.10
N THR A 312 21.98 -8.96 1.25
CA THR A 312 23.15 -9.49 0.55
C THR A 312 22.74 -10.69 -0.31
N PRO A 313 23.58 -11.15 -1.25
CA PRO A 313 23.28 -12.37 -2.01
C PRO A 313 23.09 -13.63 -1.13
N ARG A 314 23.63 -13.63 0.09
CA ARG A 314 23.52 -14.74 1.04
C ARG A 314 22.34 -14.61 2.01
N GLY A 315 21.69 -13.44 2.08
CA GLY A 315 20.57 -13.20 2.98
C GLY A 315 20.57 -11.82 3.63
N ARG A 316 19.84 -11.70 4.74
CA ARG A 316 19.67 -10.48 5.52
C ARG A 316 20.74 -10.37 6.57
N VAL A 317 21.30 -9.17 6.73
CA VAL A 317 22.32 -8.83 7.73
C VAL A 317 21.82 -7.62 8.50
N VAL A 318 21.92 -7.64 9.80
CA VAL A 318 21.63 -6.47 10.65
C VAL A 318 22.82 -5.51 10.65
N THR A 319 22.52 -4.24 10.85
CA THR A 319 23.53 -3.17 10.88
C THR A 319 23.87 -2.77 12.30
N GLU A 320 24.97 -2.04 12.49
CA GLU A 320 25.32 -1.42 13.77
C GLU A 320 24.18 -0.59 14.36
N LYS A 321 23.38 0.10 13.49
CA LYS A 321 22.20 0.84 13.94
C LYS A 321 21.19 -0.05 14.66
N ALA A 322 20.98 -1.29 14.19
CA ALA A 322 20.06 -2.22 14.83
C ALA A 322 20.57 -2.68 16.21
N TYR A 323 21.85 -2.96 16.33
CA TYR A 323 22.48 -3.27 17.63
C TYR A 323 22.31 -2.12 18.62
N GLY A 324 22.66 -0.89 18.21
CA GLY A 324 22.51 0.30 19.04
C GLY A 324 21.06 0.57 19.45
N HIS A 325 20.09 0.33 18.55
CA HIS A 325 18.67 0.49 18.82
C HIS A 325 18.15 -0.50 19.87
N LEU A 326 18.62 -1.75 19.81
CA LEU A 326 18.26 -2.81 20.77
C LEU A 326 19.08 -2.76 22.05
N GLY A 327 20.05 -1.83 22.18
CA GLY A 327 20.93 -1.74 23.34
C GLY A 327 21.94 -2.89 23.45
N ILE A 328 22.27 -3.54 22.33
CA ILE A 328 23.22 -4.67 22.25
C ILE A 328 24.57 -4.13 21.77
N SER A 329 25.65 -4.58 22.39
CA SER A 329 27.01 -4.21 21.95
C SER A 329 27.31 -4.80 20.58
N TYR A 330 27.75 -3.94 19.65
CA TYR A 330 28.23 -4.38 18.34
C TYR A 330 29.71 -4.76 18.45
N GLU A 331 30.01 -6.05 18.46
CA GLU A 331 31.37 -6.53 18.35
C GLU A 331 31.71 -6.68 16.86
N ASN A 332 32.54 -5.78 16.36
CA ASN A 332 33.07 -5.89 15.00
C ASN A 332 34.18 -6.93 15.02
N ASP A 333 33.86 -8.20 14.75
CA ASP A 333 34.87 -9.20 14.43
C ASP A 333 35.51 -8.83 13.07
N GLU A 334 36.49 -7.92 13.11
CA GLU A 334 37.40 -7.75 11.98
C GLU A 334 38.10 -9.10 11.72
N LYS A 335 37.56 -9.86 10.75
CA LYS A 335 38.24 -10.99 10.13
C LYS A 335 38.40 -10.74 8.65
#